data_23c51c5d96d038280ead526375bb1899
#
_entry.id   23c51c5d96d038280ead526375bb1899
#
_cell.length_a   1.000
_cell.length_b   1.000
_cell.length_c   1.000
_cell.angle_alpha   90.00
_cell.angle_beta   90.00
_cell.angle_gamma   90.00
#
_symmetry.space_group_name_H-M   'P 1'
#
loop_
_entity.id
_entity.type
_entity.pdbx_description
1 polymer ?
#
loop_
_entity_poly.entity_id
_entity_poly.type
_entity_poly.pdbx_seq_one_letter_code
_entity_poly.pdbx_strand_id
1 'polypeptide(L)'
;MKKDIKQLLEFGIINIDKPSGPTSFDISDMVRRMLRVRKTSHFGTLDPKVTGVLPIALNRACKLTGYFMGHDKIYVGIMKIHEERDMKEIQKIIDKEFLGKIQQLPPVRSRVKRQIREREVKKFKLMEQ
;
A
#
# COMPACT_ATOMS: atom_id res chain seq x y z
N MET A 1 -23.06 18.69 -9.74
CA MET A 1 -24.16 17.91 -9.07
C MET A 1 -23.54 17.08 -7.94
N LYS A 2 -24.02 17.24 -6.69
CA LYS A 2 -23.65 16.35 -5.59
C LYS A 2 -24.36 15.01 -5.79
N LYS A 3 -23.59 13.90 -5.79
CA LYS A 3 -24.16 12.55 -5.85
C LYS A 3 -24.91 12.24 -4.54
N ASP A 4 -26.04 11.59 -4.64
CA ASP A 4 -26.78 11.07 -3.50
C ASP A 4 -25.97 9.94 -2.81
N ILE A 5 -26.17 9.78 -1.50
CA ILE A 5 -25.50 8.74 -0.69
C ILE A 5 -25.74 7.34 -1.26
N LYS A 6 -26.93 7.04 -1.75
CA LYS A 6 -27.23 5.75 -2.38
C LYS A 6 -26.36 5.49 -3.61
N GLN A 7 -26.14 6.52 -4.45
CA GLN A 7 -25.27 6.43 -5.62
C GLN A 7 -23.81 6.23 -5.22
N LEU A 8 -23.35 6.91 -4.16
CA LEU A 8 -21.99 6.74 -3.63
C LEU A 8 -21.78 5.35 -3.05
N LEU A 9 -22.73 4.79 -2.33
CA LEU A 9 -22.68 3.43 -1.81
C LEU A 9 -22.71 2.39 -2.93
N GLU A 10 -23.45 2.64 -4.01
CA GLU A 10 -23.51 1.70 -5.14
C GLU A 10 -22.29 1.74 -6.04
N PHE A 11 -21.68 2.93 -6.21
CA PHE A 11 -20.48 3.11 -7.04
C PHE A 11 -19.58 4.20 -6.45
N GLY A 12 -18.86 3.87 -5.39
CA GLY A 12 -17.96 4.79 -4.72
C GLY A 12 -16.65 4.14 -4.29
N ILE A 13 -15.69 4.99 -3.98
CA ILE A 13 -14.42 4.62 -3.37
C ILE A 13 -14.28 5.44 -2.09
N ILE A 14 -13.86 4.79 -1.02
CA ILE A 14 -13.57 5.43 0.26
C ILE A 14 -12.11 5.20 0.63
N ASN A 15 -11.41 6.26 1.04
CA ASN A 15 -10.06 6.15 1.57
C ASN A 15 -10.12 5.94 3.08
N ILE A 16 -9.49 4.88 3.55
CA ILE A 16 -9.36 4.56 4.97
C ILE A 16 -7.91 4.77 5.39
N ASP A 17 -7.70 5.47 6.49
CA ASP A 17 -6.43 5.45 7.20
C ASP A 17 -6.33 4.13 7.97
N LYS A 18 -5.61 3.17 7.38
CA LYS A 18 -5.49 1.84 7.97
C LYS A 18 -4.55 1.89 9.18
N PRO A 19 -5.04 1.53 10.37
CA PRO A 19 -4.18 1.43 11.55
C PRO A 19 -3.25 0.21 11.47
N SER A 20 -2.22 0.20 12.32
CA SER A 20 -1.42 -1.00 12.58
C SER A 20 -2.28 -2.07 13.30
N GLY A 21 -2.09 -3.32 12.94
CA GLY A 21 -2.77 -4.49 13.53
C GLY A 21 -3.60 -5.25 12.51
N PRO A 22 -4.77 -4.75 12.07
CA PRO A 22 -5.63 -5.48 11.16
C PRO A 22 -5.03 -5.62 9.75
N THR A 23 -5.44 -6.66 9.03
CA THR A 23 -5.11 -6.82 7.61
C THR A 23 -5.93 -5.87 6.74
N SER A 24 -5.49 -5.65 5.49
CA SER A 24 -6.29 -4.90 4.50
C SER A 24 -7.65 -5.55 4.24
N PHE A 25 -7.72 -6.89 4.34
CA PHE A 25 -8.98 -7.63 4.23
C PHE A 25 -9.91 -7.33 5.40
N ASP A 26 -9.40 -7.35 6.65
CA ASP A 26 -10.21 -7.07 7.85
C ASP A 26 -10.82 -5.66 7.78
N ILE A 27 -10.04 -4.67 7.35
CA ILE A 27 -10.53 -3.30 7.14
C ILE A 27 -11.61 -3.25 6.06
N SER A 28 -11.39 -3.93 4.94
CA SER A 28 -12.36 -3.99 3.85
C SER A 28 -13.68 -4.63 4.30
N ASP A 29 -13.62 -5.71 5.09
CA ASP A 29 -14.80 -6.37 5.63
C ASP A 29 -15.49 -5.54 6.70
N MET A 30 -14.74 -4.81 7.53
CA MET A 30 -15.29 -3.86 8.50
C MET A 30 -16.10 -2.77 7.79
N VAL A 31 -15.54 -2.15 6.74
CA VAL A 31 -16.23 -1.14 5.92
C VAL A 31 -17.51 -1.73 5.31
N ARG A 32 -17.45 -2.95 4.79
CA ARG A 32 -18.61 -3.66 4.24
C ARG A 32 -19.74 -3.77 5.24
N ARG A 33 -19.44 -4.19 6.48
CA ARG A 33 -20.43 -4.35 7.55
C ARG A 33 -21.00 -3.01 8.01
N MET A 34 -20.12 -2.01 8.25
CA MET A 34 -20.53 -0.69 8.73
C MET A 34 -21.46 0.03 7.75
N LEU A 35 -21.13 -0.01 6.46
CA LEU A 35 -21.92 0.63 5.41
C LEU A 35 -23.07 -0.24 4.91
N ARG A 36 -23.19 -1.49 5.39
CA ARG A 36 -24.18 -2.47 4.96
C ARG A 36 -24.23 -2.66 3.44
N VAL A 37 -23.07 -2.61 2.80
CA VAL A 37 -22.93 -2.86 1.35
C VAL A 37 -22.71 -4.34 1.09
N ARG A 38 -23.05 -4.79 -0.12
CA ARG A 38 -22.96 -6.21 -0.50
C ARG A 38 -21.50 -6.66 -0.70
N LYS A 39 -20.67 -5.79 -1.26
CA LYS A 39 -19.32 -6.13 -1.67
C LYS A 39 -18.36 -4.95 -1.45
N THR A 40 -17.14 -5.26 -1.02
CA THR A 40 -16.02 -4.34 -0.96
C THR A 40 -14.77 -4.98 -1.56
N SER A 41 -13.84 -4.16 -2.02
CA SER A 41 -12.52 -4.59 -2.48
C SER A 41 -11.51 -3.48 -2.21
N HIS A 42 -10.32 -3.81 -1.72
CA HIS A 42 -9.27 -2.83 -1.49
C HIS A 42 -8.32 -2.72 -2.68
N PHE A 43 -7.80 -1.52 -2.94
CA PHE A 43 -6.83 -1.23 -3.98
C PHE A 43 -5.40 -1.38 -3.47
N GLY A 44 -4.85 -2.56 -3.55
CA GLY A 44 -3.55 -2.92 -3.01
C GLY A 44 -3.63 -3.45 -1.58
N THR A 45 -2.53 -4.01 -1.12
CA THR A 45 -2.42 -4.63 0.20
C THR A 45 -1.35 -3.93 1.01
N LEU A 46 -1.70 -3.50 2.21
CA LEU A 46 -0.77 -3.10 3.26
C LEU A 46 -0.61 -4.26 4.24
N ASP A 47 0.61 -4.53 4.64
CA ASP A 47 0.87 -5.54 5.67
C ASP A 47 0.22 -5.13 7.01
N PRO A 48 -0.07 -6.08 7.92
CA PRO A 48 -0.78 -5.78 9.17
C PRO A 48 -0.15 -4.66 9.99
N LYS A 49 1.17 -4.65 10.11
CA LYS A 49 1.90 -3.63 10.88
C LYS A 49 2.06 -2.28 10.17
N VAL A 50 1.79 -2.23 8.86
CA VAL A 50 1.92 -1.02 8.06
C VAL A 50 0.65 -0.19 8.17
N THR A 51 0.82 1.10 8.41
CA THR A 51 -0.25 2.10 8.40
C THR A 51 -0.28 2.83 7.05
N GLY A 52 -1.38 3.51 6.75
CA GLY A 52 -1.47 4.37 5.57
C GLY A 52 -2.80 4.30 4.84
N VAL A 53 -2.88 5.01 3.75
CA VAL A 53 -4.10 5.15 2.96
C VAL A 53 -4.43 3.83 2.26
N LEU A 54 -5.59 3.26 2.57
CA LEU A 54 -6.15 2.07 1.96
C LEU A 54 -7.46 2.44 1.25
N PRO A 55 -7.44 2.64 -0.07
CA PRO A 55 -8.67 2.89 -0.82
C PRO A 55 -9.50 1.60 -0.92
N ILE A 56 -10.80 1.72 -0.67
CA ILE A 56 -11.76 0.62 -0.70
C ILE A 56 -12.89 0.95 -1.66
N ALA A 57 -13.11 0.09 -2.63
CA ALA A 57 -14.22 0.15 -3.56
C ALA A 57 -15.50 -0.44 -2.93
N LEU A 58 -16.63 0.15 -3.24
CA LEU A 58 -17.96 -0.26 -2.80
C LEU A 58 -18.77 -0.82 -3.97
N ASN A 59 -19.42 -1.95 -3.75
CA ASN A 59 -20.34 -2.60 -4.68
C ASN A 59 -19.82 -2.66 -6.13
N ARG A 60 -20.42 -1.93 -7.06
CA ARG A 60 -20.05 -1.94 -8.49
C ARG A 60 -18.64 -1.41 -8.76
N ALA A 61 -18.14 -0.51 -7.89
CA ALA A 61 -16.79 0.03 -8.03
C ALA A 61 -15.69 -1.04 -7.81
N CYS A 62 -16.01 -2.19 -7.19
CA CYS A 62 -15.08 -3.31 -7.08
C CYS A 62 -14.53 -3.81 -8.43
N LYS A 63 -15.23 -3.55 -9.53
CA LYS A 63 -14.75 -3.87 -10.89
C LYS A 63 -13.51 -3.04 -11.29
N LEU A 64 -13.27 -1.91 -10.63
CA LEU A 64 -12.14 -1.01 -10.90
C LEU A 64 -10.84 -1.48 -10.22
N THR A 65 -10.90 -2.43 -9.29
CA THR A 65 -9.74 -2.84 -8.48
C THR A 65 -8.54 -3.22 -9.36
N GLY A 66 -8.75 -3.99 -10.42
CA GLY A 66 -7.68 -4.40 -11.34
C GLY A 66 -6.97 -3.24 -12.03
N TYR A 67 -7.69 -2.17 -12.36
CA TYR A 67 -7.14 -0.99 -13.03
C TYR A 67 -6.22 -0.18 -12.11
N PHE A 68 -6.48 -0.17 -10.80
CA PHE A 68 -5.74 0.63 -9.82
C PHE A 68 -4.58 -0.11 -9.15
N MET A 69 -4.52 -1.44 -9.26
CA MET A 69 -3.48 -2.24 -8.61
C MET A 69 -2.05 -1.97 -9.13
N GLY A 70 -1.90 -1.52 -10.37
CA GLY A 70 -0.62 -1.25 -11.03
C GLY A 70 -0.05 0.16 -10.81
N HIS A 71 -0.73 1.04 -10.09
CA HIS A 71 -0.26 2.40 -9.87
C HIS A 71 0.94 2.47 -8.93
N ASP A 72 1.75 3.51 -9.10
CA ASP A 72 2.88 3.81 -8.24
C ASP A 72 2.45 3.98 -6.78
N LYS A 73 3.35 3.63 -5.87
CA LYS A 73 3.13 3.72 -4.43
C LYS A 73 4.27 4.49 -3.79
N ILE A 74 3.94 5.29 -2.78
CA ILE A 74 4.90 6.03 -1.97
C ILE A 74 4.85 5.46 -0.56
N TYR A 75 6.01 5.14 -0.01
CA TYR A 75 6.16 4.66 1.35
C TYR A 75 7.08 5.59 2.12
N VAL A 76 6.74 5.85 3.37
CA VAL A 76 7.63 6.50 4.33
C VAL A 76 7.95 5.47 5.40
N GLY A 77 9.20 5.35 5.77
CA GLY A 77 9.65 4.38 6.74
C GLY A 77 10.88 4.83 7.50
N ILE A 78 11.18 4.12 8.58
CA ILE A 78 12.40 4.30 9.37
C ILE A 78 13.31 3.12 9.09
N MET A 79 14.53 3.42 8.66
CA MET A 79 15.57 2.43 8.43
C MET A 79 16.58 2.48 9.57
N LYS A 80 16.73 1.37 10.30
CA LYS A 80 17.77 1.23 11.31
C LYS A 80 19.06 0.75 10.65
N ILE A 81 20.13 1.50 10.86
CA ILE A 81 21.51 1.10 10.52
C ILE A 81 22.25 0.77 11.79
N HIS A 82 23.28 -0.08 11.72
CA HIS A 82 24.02 -0.58 12.89
C HIS A 82 25.35 0.14 13.11
N GLU A 83 25.75 0.99 12.18
CA GLU A 83 26.97 1.79 12.23
C GLU A 83 26.63 3.25 11.92
N GLU A 84 27.31 4.18 12.58
CA GLU A 84 27.21 5.59 12.21
C GLU A 84 27.83 5.81 10.84
N ARG A 85 27.07 6.42 9.93
CA ARG A 85 27.52 6.76 8.58
C ARG A 85 26.91 8.10 8.15
N ASP A 86 27.64 8.82 7.34
CA ASP A 86 27.14 10.06 6.73
C ASP A 86 25.95 9.74 5.82
N MET A 87 24.90 10.54 5.95
CA MET A 87 23.69 10.40 5.13
C MET A 87 23.98 10.46 3.61
N LYS A 88 24.96 11.25 3.20
CA LYS A 88 25.35 11.36 1.79
C LYS A 88 25.99 10.06 1.29
N GLU A 89 26.75 9.37 2.13
CA GLU A 89 27.31 8.07 1.79
C GLU A 89 26.21 7.01 1.67
N ILE A 90 25.28 6.98 2.63
CA ILE A 90 24.13 6.08 2.58
C ILE A 90 23.29 6.34 1.33
N GLN A 91 23.00 7.61 1.01
CA GLN A 91 22.24 7.96 -0.17
C GLN A 91 22.93 7.49 -1.46
N LYS A 92 24.26 7.62 -1.57
CA LYS A 92 25.02 7.11 -2.72
C LYS A 92 24.91 5.58 -2.88
N ILE A 93 24.93 4.85 -1.76
CA ILE A 93 24.74 3.39 -1.79
C ILE A 93 23.32 3.05 -2.26
N ILE A 94 22.33 3.76 -1.73
CA ILE A 94 20.92 3.59 -2.12
C ILE A 94 20.74 3.85 -3.61
N ASP A 95 21.28 4.95 -4.11
CA ASP A 95 21.16 5.34 -5.52
C ASP A 95 21.80 4.30 -6.46
N LYS A 96 22.90 3.69 -6.02
CA LYS A 96 23.61 2.67 -6.80
C LYS A 96 22.92 1.31 -6.77
N GLU A 97 22.45 0.86 -5.61
CA GLU A 97 22.05 -0.53 -5.39
C GLU A 97 20.53 -0.74 -5.37
N PHE A 98 19.74 0.32 -5.09
CA PHE A 98 18.31 0.20 -4.84
C PHE A 98 17.43 1.03 -5.78
N LEU A 99 17.98 1.83 -6.67
CA LEU A 99 17.21 2.53 -7.69
C LEU A 99 17.08 1.71 -8.98
N GLY A 100 15.99 1.95 -9.71
CA GLY A 100 15.68 1.25 -10.94
C GLY A 100 15.10 -0.14 -10.71
N LYS A 101 15.40 -1.06 -11.59
CA LYS A 101 14.90 -2.44 -11.54
C LYS A 101 15.72 -3.28 -10.56
N ILE A 102 15.06 -3.78 -9.53
CA ILE A 102 15.66 -4.62 -8.51
C ILE A 102 14.98 -5.99 -8.45
N GLN A 103 15.74 -7.01 -8.08
CA GLN A 103 15.23 -8.35 -7.80
C GLN A 103 14.94 -8.46 -6.31
N GLN A 104 13.69 -8.63 -5.94
CA GLN A 104 13.26 -8.70 -4.55
C GLN A 104 12.71 -10.08 -4.21
N LEU A 105 13.22 -10.67 -3.14
CA LEU A 105 12.64 -11.84 -2.50
C LEU A 105 11.84 -11.40 -1.26
N PRO A 106 10.52 -11.58 -1.24
CA PRO A 106 9.71 -11.20 -0.09
C PRO A 106 10.18 -11.88 1.20
N PRO A 107 10.13 -11.19 2.36
CA PRO A 107 10.52 -11.76 3.63
C PRO A 107 9.62 -12.94 4.02
N VAL A 108 10.13 -13.84 4.87
CA VAL A 108 9.42 -15.06 5.31
C VAL A 108 8.06 -14.76 5.93
N ARG A 109 7.94 -13.63 6.64
CA ARG A 109 6.69 -13.19 7.30
C ARG A 109 5.70 -12.45 6.40
N SER A 110 6.04 -12.27 5.11
CA SER A 110 5.11 -11.69 4.14
C SER A 110 4.03 -12.70 3.75
N ARG A 111 2.79 -12.24 3.57
CA ARG A 111 1.67 -13.09 3.12
C ARG A 111 1.66 -13.37 1.62
N VAL A 112 2.61 -12.83 0.86
CA VAL A 112 2.75 -13.12 -0.57
C VAL A 112 3.63 -14.34 -0.78
N LYS A 113 3.34 -15.10 -1.86
CA LYS A 113 4.16 -16.25 -2.26
C LYS A 113 5.63 -15.83 -2.37
N ARG A 114 6.51 -16.54 -1.65
CA ARG A 114 7.94 -16.27 -1.63
C ARG A 114 8.59 -16.73 -2.91
N GLN A 115 8.76 -15.80 -3.84
CA GLN A 115 9.46 -15.98 -5.10
C GLN A 115 10.15 -14.66 -5.49
N ILE A 116 11.26 -14.73 -6.19
CA ILE A 116 11.95 -13.55 -6.71
C ILE A 116 11.02 -12.82 -7.68
N ARG A 117 10.91 -11.51 -7.49
CA ARG A 117 10.09 -10.63 -8.33
C ARG A 117 10.88 -9.40 -8.70
N GLU A 118 10.81 -9.01 -9.96
CA GLU A 118 11.31 -7.71 -10.38
C GLU A 118 10.41 -6.60 -9.83
N ARG A 119 11.03 -5.58 -9.29
CA ARG A 119 10.38 -4.35 -8.83
C ARG A 119 11.17 -3.16 -9.37
N GLU A 120 10.48 -2.07 -9.61
CA GLU A 120 11.09 -0.81 -10.02
C GLU A 120 10.97 0.19 -8.88
N VAL A 121 12.11 0.70 -8.43
CA VAL A 121 12.19 1.78 -7.44
C VAL A 121 12.51 3.06 -8.19
N LYS A 122 11.51 3.91 -8.37
CA LYS A 122 11.64 5.15 -9.14
C LYS A 122 12.36 6.24 -8.36
N LYS A 123 12.22 6.24 -7.05
CA LYS A 123 12.84 7.22 -6.15
C LYS A 123 12.99 6.62 -4.76
N PHE A 124 14.18 6.85 -4.18
CA PHE A 124 14.43 6.53 -2.78
C PHE A 124 15.24 7.69 -2.19
N LYS A 125 14.69 8.41 -1.23
CA LYS A 125 15.31 9.60 -0.64
C LYS A 125 15.36 9.48 0.87
N LEU A 126 16.55 9.67 1.43
CA LEU A 126 16.71 9.91 2.87
C LEU A 126 16.26 11.34 3.18
N MET A 127 15.53 11.53 4.28
CA MET A 127 14.95 12.82 4.64
C MET A 127 15.63 13.42 5.87
N GLU A 128 15.91 12.59 6.89
CA GLU A 128 16.53 13.00 8.17
C GLU A 128 17.19 11.80 8.84
N GLN A 129 18.05 12.07 9.81
CA GLN A 129 18.78 11.07 10.62
C GLN A 129 18.34 11.16 12.06
#